data_276deff0f68ea6d20e1905820ea417be
#
_entry.id   276deff0f68ea6d20e1905820ea417be
#
_cell.length_a   1.000
_cell.length_b   1.000
_cell.length_c   1.000
_cell.angle_alpha   90.00
_cell.angle_beta   90.00
_cell.angle_gamma   90.00
#
_symmetry.space_group_name_H-M   'P 1'
#
loop_
_entity.id
_entity.type
_entity.pdbx_description
1 polymer ?
#
loop_
_entity_poly.entity_id
_entity_poly.type
_entity_poly.pdbx_seq_one_letter_code
_entity_poly.pdbx_strand_id
1 'polypeptide(L)'
;MLRLIQGYNLSFPIYLDMEDKVQAVLSDSERGNIASVFCNIIQNEGYKVGIYANKNWWTNYLTDSAFNNSLWYKWVAQYNSSCTYSGNYTMWQYTSSGYVNGINTNVDMNYWYGEYIDVNPVTVNTTVADSITESNATVRGTVAYSGQKPSEVGIYFGTSENGMSKVANDVINHNKNPFDMWYDLKDEAGLYLDSNTKYYWQCYAIVNGKEYKGEIKSFTKLNSSK
;
A
#
# COMPACT_ATOMS: atom_id res chain seq x y z
N MET A 1 -17.20 -16.90 0.20
CA MET A 1 -16.04 -16.11 0.61
C MET A 1 -15.98 -14.77 -0.12
N LEU A 2 -15.94 -14.70 -1.46
CA LEU A 2 -15.81 -13.44 -2.23
C LEU A 2 -16.82 -12.35 -1.82
N ARG A 3 -18.08 -12.71 -1.58
CA ARG A 3 -19.09 -11.74 -1.11
C ARG A 3 -18.73 -11.06 0.23
N LEU A 4 -17.93 -11.71 1.08
CA LEU A 4 -17.55 -11.18 2.39
C LEU A 4 -16.40 -10.19 2.31
N ILE A 5 -15.60 -10.25 1.26
CA ILE A 5 -14.44 -9.39 1.03
C ILE A 5 -14.67 -8.34 -0.05
N GLN A 6 -15.88 -8.34 -0.65
CA GLN A 6 -16.24 -7.38 -1.68
C GLN A 6 -16.13 -5.95 -1.15
N GLY A 7 -15.38 -5.11 -1.86
CA GLY A 7 -15.13 -3.72 -1.47
C GLY A 7 -13.97 -3.53 -0.48
N TYR A 8 -13.30 -4.60 -0.06
CA TYR A 8 -12.09 -4.51 0.74
C TYR A 8 -10.85 -4.69 -0.12
N ASN A 9 -9.87 -3.84 0.09
CA ASN A 9 -8.53 -4.04 -0.44
C ASN A 9 -7.72 -4.90 0.55
N LEU A 10 -7.13 -5.99 0.07
CA LEU A 10 -6.38 -6.91 0.91
C LEU A 10 -4.87 -6.72 0.71
N SER A 11 -4.12 -6.52 1.81
CA SER A 11 -2.66 -6.38 1.79
C SER A 11 -1.95 -7.70 1.52
N PHE A 12 -2.58 -8.81 1.91
CA PHE A 12 -2.02 -10.15 1.80
C PHE A 12 -2.83 -11.00 0.84
N PRO A 13 -2.22 -12.05 0.27
CA PRO A 13 -2.94 -13.04 -0.52
C PRO A 13 -4.06 -13.72 0.26
N ILE A 14 -5.07 -14.18 -0.46
CA ILE A 14 -6.10 -15.08 0.08
C ILE A 14 -5.53 -16.48 -0.01
N TYR A 15 -5.52 -17.20 1.11
CA TYR A 15 -4.96 -18.54 1.17
C TYR A 15 -6.03 -19.62 1.22
N LEU A 16 -5.83 -20.68 0.43
CA LEU A 16 -6.54 -21.95 0.57
C LEU A 16 -5.77 -22.80 1.57
N ASP A 17 -6.43 -23.22 2.63
CA ASP A 17 -5.90 -24.21 3.57
C ASP A 17 -6.03 -25.63 2.98
N MET A 18 -4.87 -26.29 2.80
CA MET A 18 -4.75 -27.59 2.14
C MET A 18 -4.06 -28.61 3.07
N GLU A 19 -4.66 -28.84 4.25
CA GLU A 19 -4.12 -29.82 5.22
C GLU A 19 -5.21 -30.57 5.99
N ASP A 20 -6.44 -30.56 5.48
CA ASP A 20 -7.52 -31.31 6.10
C ASP A 20 -7.44 -32.83 5.80
N LYS A 21 -7.82 -33.64 6.77
CA LYS A 21 -7.80 -35.11 6.66
C LYS A 21 -8.65 -35.63 5.49
N VAL A 22 -9.73 -34.94 5.13
CA VAL A 22 -10.56 -35.32 3.97
C VAL A 22 -9.82 -35.10 2.64
N GLN A 23 -8.84 -34.20 2.61
CA GLN A 23 -8.02 -33.98 1.42
C GLN A 23 -6.87 -35.00 1.32
N ALA A 24 -6.47 -35.62 2.43
CA ALA A 24 -5.38 -36.61 2.45
C ALA A 24 -5.72 -37.90 1.67
N VAL A 25 -7.00 -38.25 1.56
CA VAL A 25 -7.45 -39.43 0.82
C VAL A 25 -7.59 -39.21 -0.69
N LEU A 26 -7.47 -37.96 -1.14
CA LEU A 26 -7.51 -37.59 -2.55
C LEU A 26 -6.16 -37.93 -3.22
N SER A 27 -6.18 -38.15 -4.52
CA SER A 27 -4.98 -38.21 -5.35
C SER A 27 -4.29 -36.84 -5.44
N ASP A 28 -3.00 -36.83 -5.80
CA ASP A 28 -2.25 -35.59 -6.02
C ASP A 28 -2.92 -34.69 -7.06
N SER A 29 -3.40 -35.28 -8.15
CA SER A 29 -4.11 -34.58 -9.22
C SER A 29 -5.44 -33.96 -8.76
N GLU A 30 -6.21 -34.65 -7.90
CA GLU A 30 -7.44 -34.07 -7.35
C GLU A 30 -7.14 -32.88 -6.43
N ARG A 31 -6.10 -32.97 -5.61
CA ARG A 31 -5.64 -31.83 -4.79
C ARG A 31 -5.17 -30.67 -5.65
N GLY A 32 -4.41 -30.95 -6.72
CA GLY A 32 -3.98 -29.96 -7.70
C GLY A 32 -5.15 -29.25 -8.41
N ASN A 33 -6.17 -30.02 -8.76
CA ASN A 33 -7.39 -29.47 -9.38
C ASN A 33 -8.18 -28.57 -8.43
N ILE A 34 -8.37 -28.98 -7.17
CA ILE A 34 -9.04 -28.15 -6.15
C ILE A 34 -8.30 -26.82 -5.98
N ALA A 35 -6.98 -26.87 -5.83
CA ALA A 35 -6.15 -25.68 -5.70
C ALA A 35 -6.26 -24.78 -6.94
N SER A 36 -6.21 -25.38 -8.13
CA SER A 36 -6.29 -24.62 -9.39
C SER A 36 -7.63 -23.91 -9.55
N VAL A 37 -8.75 -24.59 -9.25
CA VAL A 37 -10.09 -23.98 -9.32
C VAL A 37 -10.20 -22.82 -8.35
N PHE A 38 -9.78 -23.01 -7.10
CA PHE A 38 -9.82 -21.95 -6.10
C PHE A 38 -8.95 -20.74 -6.52
N CYS A 39 -7.70 -21.01 -6.87
CA CYS A 39 -6.75 -19.95 -7.21
C CYS A 39 -7.19 -19.17 -8.45
N ASN A 40 -7.69 -19.84 -9.49
CA ASN A 40 -8.19 -19.18 -10.70
C ASN A 40 -9.39 -18.27 -10.39
N ILE A 41 -10.32 -18.71 -9.57
CA ILE A 41 -11.48 -17.89 -9.16
C ILE A 41 -11.00 -16.63 -8.45
N ILE A 42 -10.10 -16.76 -7.49
CA ILE A 42 -9.57 -15.62 -6.71
C ILE A 42 -8.77 -14.64 -7.58
N GLN A 43 -7.92 -15.17 -8.47
CA GLN A 43 -7.11 -14.36 -9.40
C GLN A 43 -7.97 -13.64 -10.43
N ASN A 44 -9.03 -14.26 -10.95
CA ASN A 44 -9.97 -13.64 -11.90
C ASN A 44 -10.73 -12.45 -11.28
N GLU A 45 -10.89 -12.44 -9.96
CA GLU A 45 -11.47 -11.32 -9.21
C GLU A 45 -10.41 -10.26 -8.81
N GLY A 46 -9.16 -10.40 -9.30
CA GLY A 46 -8.09 -9.43 -9.11
C GLY A 46 -7.34 -9.54 -7.77
N TYR A 47 -7.59 -10.59 -6.98
CA TYR A 47 -6.88 -10.80 -5.72
C TYR A 47 -5.62 -11.66 -5.90
N LYS A 48 -4.60 -11.41 -5.07
CA LYS A 48 -3.49 -12.34 -4.91
C LYS A 48 -3.97 -13.58 -4.16
N VAL A 49 -3.40 -14.73 -4.50
CA VAL A 49 -3.82 -16.01 -3.93
C VAL A 49 -2.62 -16.85 -3.55
N GLY A 50 -2.79 -17.71 -2.56
CA GLY A 50 -1.77 -18.66 -2.14
C GLY A 50 -2.38 -19.92 -1.55
N ILE A 51 -1.51 -20.83 -1.18
CA ILE A 51 -1.84 -22.09 -0.51
C ILE A 51 -1.12 -22.08 0.84
N TYR A 52 -1.88 -22.42 1.89
CA TYR A 52 -1.37 -22.70 3.22
C TYR A 52 -1.39 -24.22 3.46
N ALA A 53 -0.30 -24.72 3.99
CA ALA A 53 -0.20 -26.05 4.54
C ALA A 53 1.02 -26.17 5.46
N ASN A 54 1.02 -27.17 6.35
CA ASN A 54 2.23 -27.50 7.11
C ASN A 54 3.31 -28.15 6.21
N LYS A 55 4.54 -28.15 6.69
CA LYS A 55 5.69 -28.70 5.95
C LYS A 55 5.46 -30.14 5.45
N ASN A 56 4.82 -31.01 6.26
CA ASN A 56 4.58 -32.39 5.85
C ASN A 56 3.67 -32.47 4.61
N TRP A 57 2.62 -31.63 4.57
CA TRP A 57 1.75 -31.53 3.42
C TRP A 57 2.46 -31.01 2.17
N TRP A 58 3.24 -29.97 2.30
CA TRP A 58 4.05 -29.44 1.21
C TRP A 58 5.06 -30.46 0.66
N THR A 59 5.55 -31.37 1.51
CA THR A 59 6.55 -32.35 1.10
C THR A 59 5.94 -33.63 0.50
N ASN A 60 4.79 -34.07 1.03
CA ASN A 60 4.30 -35.44 0.78
C ASN A 60 2.92 -35.49 0.10
N TYR A 61 2.15 -34.40 0.09
CA TYR A 61 0.77 -34.39 -0.42
C TYR A 61 0.53 -33.37 -1.54
N LEU A 62 1.16 -32.22 -1.49
CA LEU A 62 1.00 -31.16 -2.49
C LEU A 62 2.08 -31.27 -3.57
N THR A 63 2.17 -32.43 -4.21
CA THR A 63 3.23 -32.81 -5.15
C THR A 63 2.83 -32.68 -6.61
N ASP A 64 1.55 -32.44 -6.91
CA ASP A 64 1.10 -32.16 -8.27
C ASP A 64 1.77 -30.92 -8.87
N SER A 65 1.99 -30.93 -10.18
CA SER A 65 2.63 -29.84 -10.91
C SER A 65 1.92 -28.49 -10.79
N ALA A 66 0.61 -28.48 -10.51
CA ALA A 66 -0.14 -27.26 -10.25
C ALA A 66 0.45 -26.43 -9.11
N PHE A 67 1.01 -27.08 -8.08
CA PHE A 67 1.65 -26.40 -6.95
C PHE A 67 3.00 -25.75 -7.29
N ASN A 68 3.51 -25.94 -8.51
CA ASN A 68 4.68 -25.23 -9.02
C ASN A 68 4.34 -23.89 -9.68
N ASN A 69 3.07 -23.49 -9.68
CA ASN A 69 2.65 -22.21 -10.23
C ASN A 69 3.30 -21.05 -9.46
N SER A 70 4.12 -20.25 -10.15
CA SER A 70 4.86 -19.14 -9.57
C SER A 70 3.98 -17.94 -9.18
N LEU A 71 2.73 -17.91 -9.65
CA LEU A 71 1.75 -16.86 -9.30
C LEU A 71 1.01 -17.16 -7.98
N TRP A 72 1.23 -18.33 -7.40
CA TRP A 72 0.61 -18.71 -6.11
C TRP A 72 1.61 -18.54 -4.97
N TYR A 73 1.23 -17.76 -3.99
CA TYR A 73 2.01 -17.59 -2.76
C TYR A 73 1.96 -18.88 -1.94
N LYS A 74 3.08 -19.22 -1.32
CA LYS A 74 3.17 -20.42 -0.47
C LYS A 74 3.37 -19.99 0.98
N TRP A 75 2.48 -20.46 1.84
CA TRP A 75 2.56 -20.28 3.29
C TRP A 75 2.82 -21.65 3.93
N VAL A 76 3.98 -21.78 4.56
CA VAL A 76 4.43 -23.03 5.17
C VAL A 76 4.32 -22.92 6.68
N ALA A 77 3.61 -23.85 7.32
CA ALA A 77 3.65 -23.98 8.77
C ALA A 77 4.68 -25.03 9.18
N GLN A 78 5.59 -24.63 10.03
CA GLN A 78 6.55 -25.49 10.69
C GLN A 78 7.00 -24.83 12.00
N TYR A 79 6.56 -25.37 13.13
CA TYR A 79 6.86 -24.81 14.46
C TYR A 79 8.27 -25.22 14.89
N ASN A 80 9.24 -24.34 14.59
CA ASN A 80 10.65 -24.58 14.82
C ASN A 80 11.41 -23.24 14.87
N SER A 81 12.70 -23.28 15.22
CA SER A 81 13.61 -22.13 15.19
C SER A 81 13.99 -21.69 13.75
N SER A 82 13.83 -22.57 12.77
CA SER A 82 14.05 -22.30 11.35
C SER A 82 13.13 -23.14 10.49
N CYS A 83 12.74 -22.61 9.32
CA CYS A 83 12.01 -23.37 8.31
C CYS A 83 12.97 -24.27 7.55
N THR A 84 12.71 -25.58 7.58
CA THR A 84 13.51 -26.59 6.87
C THR A 84 12.80 -27.15 5.64
N TYR A 85 11.72 -26.51 5.17
CA TYR A 85 11.12 -26.80 3.88
C TYR A 85 12.07 -26.35 2.76
N SER A 86 12.37 -27.24 1.84
CA SER A 86 13.37 -26.99 0.78
C SER A 86 12.81 -26.28 -0.45
N GLY A 87 11.48 -26.19 -0.58
CA GLY A 87 10.82 -25.46 -1.68
C GLY A 87 10.74 -23.95 -1.40
N ASN A 88 10.37 -23.20 -2.44
CA ASN A 88 10.13 -21.76 -2.28
C ASN A 88 8.87 -21.51 -1.45
N TYR A 89 8.92 -20.50 -0.59
CA TYR A 89 7.76 -20.02 0.18
C TYR A 89 7.89 -18.50 0.44
N THR A 90 6.77 -17.86 0.69
CA THR A 90 6.68 -16.42 0.93
C THR A 90 6.23 -16.10 2.35
N MET A 91 5.69 -17.07 3.06
CA MET A 91 5.34 -16.92 4.47
C MET A 91 5.65 -18.20 5.26
N TRP A 92 6.16 -18.02 6.46
CA TRP A 92 6.44 -19.11 7.38
C TRP A 92 5.76 -18.86 8.72
N GLN A 93 4.84 -19.76 9.09
CA GLN A 93 4.26 -19.83 10.43
C GLN A 93 5.19 -20.61 11.33
N TYR A 94 5.85 -19.93 12.26
CA TYR A 94 6.89 -20.53 13.09
C TYR A 94 6.40 -20.97 14.48
N THR A 95 5.20 -20.53 14.91
CA THR A 95 4.55 -20.96 16.14
C THR A 95 3.05 -20.71 16.10
N SER A 96 2.28 -21.50 16.85
CA SER A 96 0.86 -21.29 17.15
C SER A 96 0.63 -20.88 18.62
N SER A 97 1.67 -20.57 19.35
CA SER A 97 1.62 -20.22 20.78
C SER A 97 2.31 -18.88 21.06
N GLY A 98 2.27 -17.96 20.09
CA GLY A 98 2.80 -16.62 20.23
C GLY A 98 1.97 -15.76 21.18
N TYR A 99 2.57 -14.69 21.66
CA TYR A 99 1.94 -13.70 22.51
C TYR A 99 1.90 -12.34 21.79
N VAL A 100 0.74 -11.69 21.82
CA VAL A 100 0.57 -10.31 21.34
C VAL A 100 -0.14 -9.50 22.42
N ASN A 101 0.42 -8.37 22.79
CA ASN A 101 -0.15 -7.50 23.81
C ASN A 101 -1.59 -7.08 23.43
N GLY A 102 -2.52 -7.24 24.38
CA GLY A 102 -3.95 -6.97 24.16
C GLY A 102 -4.75 -8.18 23.64
N ILE A 103 -4.12 -9.32 23.37
CA ILE A 103 -4.80 -10.58 23.01
C ILE A 103 -4.53 -11.59 24.15
N ASN A 104 -5.62 -12.09 24.76
CA ASN A 104 -5.52 -12.99 25.93
C ASN A 104 -5.38 -14.48 25.58
N THR A 105 -5.22 -14.82 24.32
CA THR A 105 -5.04 -16.19 23.82
C THR A 105 -3.75 -16.31 23.04
N ASN A 106 -3.28 -17.55 22.85
CA ASN A 106 -2.20 -17.81 21.90
C ASN A 106 -2.59 -17.36 20.50
N VAL A 107 -1.59 -16.87 19.75
CA VAL A 107 -1.73 -16.45 18.37
C VAL A 107 -0.68 -17.13 17.49
N ASP A 108 -1.02 -17.34 16.24
CA ASP A 108 -0.09 -17.78 15.22
C ASP A 108 0.84 -16.63 14.85
N MET A 109 2.16 -16.93 14.85
CA MET A 109 3.16 -15.93 14.48
C MET A 109 3.86 -16.34 13.19
N ASN A 110 4.08 -15.36 12.33
CA ASN A 110 4.56 -15.59 10.98
C ASN A 110 5.70 -14.64 10.62
N TYR A 111 6.61 -15.12 9.75
CA TYR A 111 7.50 -14.28 8.97
C TYR A 111 6.98 -14.17 7.54
N TRP A 112 6.88 -12.93 7.03
CA TRP A 112 6.55 -12.63 5.66
C TRP A 112 7.82 -12.30 4.87
N TYR A 113 8.04 -12.99 3.75
CA TYR A 113 9.19 -12.81 2.86
C TYR A 113 8.80 -12.30 1.46
N GLY A 114 7.50 -12.14 1.21
CA GLY A 114 6.99 -11.60 -0.05
C GLY A 114 6.96 -10.07 -0.06
N GLU A 115 6.56 -9.51 -1.19
CA GLU A 115 6.37 -8.07 -1.30
C GLU A 115 5.12 -7.62 -0.52
N TYR A 116 5.26 -6.55 0.24
CA TYR A 116 4.13 -5.88 0.86
C TYR A 116 3.37 -5.07 -0.19
N ILE A 117 2.06 -5.30 -0.28
CA ILE A 117 1.18 -4.49 -1.14
C ILE A 117 0.62 -3.36 -0.29
N ASP A 118 0.93 -2.14 -0.67
CA ASP A 118 0.19 -0.99 -0.13
C ASP A 118 -1.22 -1.00 -0.74
N VAL A 119 -2.18 -1.53 0.01
CA VAL A 119 -3.59 -1.61 -0.41
C VAL A 119 -4.35 -0.30 -0.20
N ASN A 120 -3.67 0.68 0.36
CA ASN A 120 -4.18 2.03 0.49
C ASN A 120 -3.32 2.99 -0.34
N PRO A 121 -3.32 2.84 -1.69
CA PRO A 121 -2.53 3.71 -2.52
C PRO A 121 -2.98 5.14 -2.31
N VAL A 122 -2.03 5.99 -1.98
CA VAL A 122 -2.21 7.43 -1.89
C VAL A 122 -1.42 8.05 -3.03
N THR A 123 -2.11 8.76 -3.90
CA THR A 123 -1.49 9.49 -4.99
C THR A 123 -1.61 10.97 -4.70
N VAL A 124 -0.48 11.64 -4.63
CA VAL A 124 -0.38 13.08 -4.50
C VAL A 124 0.23 13.62 -5.78
N ASN A 125 -0.46 14.51 -6.45
CA ASN A 125 0.06 15.20 -7.62
C ASN A 125 0.25 16.68 -7.30
N THR A 126 1.44 17.18 -7.51
CA THR A 126 1.71 18.62 -7.60
C THR A 126 1.40 19.04 -9.04
N THR A 127 0.50 20.01 -9.24
CA THR A 127 0.00 20.30 -10.59
C THR A 127 0.55 21.60 -11.15
N VAL A 128 -0.11 22.72 -10.92
CA VAL A 128 0.26 24.01 -11.51
C VAL A 128 0.40 25.10 -10.46
N ALA A 129 1.18 26.13 -10.77
CA ALA A 129 1.07 27.43 -10.13
C ALA A 129 0.32 28.36 -11.08
N ASP A 130 -0.71 29.03 -10.58
CA ASP A 130 -1.49 30.01 -11.33
C ASP A 130 -1.71 31.29 -10.51
N SER A 131 -2.48 32.21 -11.07
CA SER A 131 -2.76 33.51 -10.45
C SER A 131 -1.47 34.21 -9.98
N ILE A 132 -0.38 34.04 -10.75
CA ILE A 132 0.92 34.64 -10.43
C ILE A 132 0.83 36.16 -10.66
N THR A 133 0.93 36.91 -9.58
CA THR A 133 0.88 38.36 -9.56
C THR A 133 2.20 38.98 -9.08
N GLU A 134 2.24 40.27 -8.88
CA GLU A 134 3.39 41.00 -8.36
C GLU A 134 3.79 40.60 -6.92
N SER A 135 2.86 40.07 -6.13
CA SER A 135 3.08 39.75 -4.72
C SER A 135 2.60 38.38 -4.29
N ASN A 136 2.00 37.62 -5.20
CA ASN A 136 1.32 36.38 -4.85
C ASN A 136 1.33 35.35 -5.97
N ALA A 137 1.08 34.08 -5.62
CA ALA A 137 0.75 33.00 -6.54
C ALA A 137 -0.10 31.95 -5.82
N THR A 138 -0.95 31.25 -6.56
CA THR A 138 -1.68 30.09 -6.05
C THR A 138 -1.01 28.83 -6.58
N VAL A 139 -0.66 27.90 -5.68
CA VAL A 139 -0.12 26.57 -6.04
C VAL A 139 -1.17 25.50 -5.81
N ARG A 140 -1.19 24.51 -6.70
CA ARG A 140 -2.25 23.50 -6.73
C ARG A 140 -1.72 22.08 -6.75
N GLY A 141 -2.57 21.18 -6.31
CA GLY A 141 -2.33 19.74 -6.37
C GLY A 141 -3.63 18.95 -6.30
N THR A 142 -3.49 17.64 -6.43
CA THR A 142 -4.61 16.71 -6.23
C THR A 142 -4.17 15.57 -5.33
N VAL A 143 -5.10 15.06 -4.55
CA VAL A 143 -4.91 13.88 -3.72
C VAL A 143 -6.01 12.87 -4.04
N ALA A 144 -5.58 11.63 -4.33
CA ALA A 144 -6.46 10.47 -4.41
C ALA A 144 -5.99 9.41 -3.40
N TYR A 145 -6.91 8.72 -2.77
CA TYR A 145 -6.60 7.69 -1.80
C TYR A 145 -7.58 6.52 -1.89
N SER A 146 -7.13 5.35 -1.50
CA SER A 146 -7.99 4.19 -1.29
C SER A 146 -7.89 3.77 0.17
N GLY A 147 -9.02 3.53 0.81
CA GLY A 147 -9.05 3.21 2.24
C GLY A 147 -9.09 4.44 3.14
N GLN A 148 -8.11 4.58 4.02
CA GLN A 148 -8.14 5.66 5.00
C GLN A 148 -7.87 7.04 4.40
N LYS A 149 -8.70 7.99 4.81
CA LYS A 149 -8.59 9.40 4.44
C LYS A 149 -7.29 10.03 4.99
N PRO A 150 -6.65 10.94 4.24
CA PRO A 150 -5.56 11.73 4.78
C PRO A 150 -5.96 12.48 6.06
N SER A 151 -5.08 12.44 7.05
CA SER A 151 -5.23 13.25 8.27
C SER A 151 -4.76 14.69 8.07
N GLU A 152 -3.85 14.88 7.12
CA GLU A 152 -3.26 16.18 6.79
C GLU A 152 -2.87 16.20 5.32
N VAL A 153 -3.01 17.36 4.68
CA VAL A 153 -2.42 17.68 3.38
C VAL A 153 -1.77 19.05 3.44
N GLY A 154 -0.85 19.33 2.53
CA GLY A 154 -0.17 20.61 2.53
C GLY A 154 0.85 20.74 1.41
N ILE A 155 1.69 21.76 1.55
CA ILE A 155 2.77 22.02 0.62
C ILE A 155 4.10 22.25 1.32
N TYR A 156 5.16 21.79 0.68
CA TYR A 156 6.52 22.26 0.85
C TYR A 156 6.76 23.39 -0.14
N PHE A 157 7.48 24.43 0.29
CA PHE A 157 7.79 25.59 -0.54
C PHE A 157 9.19 26.16 -0.21
N GLY A 158 9.88 26.69 -1.20
CA GLY A 158 11.20 27.31 -1.01
C GLY A 158 11.83 27.81 -2.30
N THR A 159 13.01 28.36 -2.20
CA THR A 159 13.80 28.91 -3.33
C THR A 159 14.78 27.89 -3.92
N SER A 160 14.86 26.68 -3.36
CA SER A 160 15.64 25.56 -3.90
C SER A 160 14.94 24.23 -3.64
N GLU A 161 15.15 23.24 -4.50
CA GLU A 161 14.52 21.92 -4.38
C GLU A 161 14.82 21.23 -3.05
N ASN A 162 16.04 21.34 -2.57
CA ASN A 162 16.47 20.70 -1.32
C ASN A 162 16.26 21.58 -0.08
N GLY A 163 15.82 22.83 -0.26
CA GLY A 163 15.61 23.81 0.81
C GLY A 163 14.15 24.14 1.07
N MET A 164 13.23 23.34 0.58
CA MET A 164 11.80 23.54 0.86
C MET A 164 11.45 23.16 2.29
N SER A 165 10.57 23.93 2.91
CA SER A 165 9.98 23.65 4.22
C SER A 165 8.46 23.59 4.12
N LYS A 166 7.80 22.95 5.07
CA LYS A 166 6.34 22.97 5.20
C LYS A 166 5.88 24.39 5.50
N VAL A 167 5.04 24.97 4.66
CA VAL A 167 4.59 26.35 4.79
C VAL A 167 3.07 26.50 4.91
N ALA A 168 2.32 25.50 4.48
CA ALA A 168 0.90 25.43 4.65
C ALA A 168 0.47 23.99 4.83
N ASN A 169 -0.54 23.76 5.66
CA ASN A 169 -1.16 22.47 5.86
C ASN A 169 -2.63 22.64 6.21
N ASP A 170 -3.41 21.62 5.89
CA ASP A 170 -4.85 21.58 6.15
C ASP A 170 -5.27 20.22 6.69
N VAL A 171 -6.30 20.22 7.53
CA VAL A 171 -6.94 19.01 8.04
C VAL A 171 -8.17 18.70 7.20
N ILE A 172 -8.22 17.51 6.64
CA ILE A 172 -9.29 17.14 5.71
C ILE A 172 -10.59 16.82 6.43
N ASN A 173 -11.56 17.70 6.32
CA ASN A 173 -12.88 17.59 6.94
C ASN A 173 -14.00 17.08 6.02
N HIS A 174 -13.70 16.79 4.74
CA HIS A 174 -14.67 16.31 3.75
C HIS A 174 -14.35 14.87 3.30
N ASN A 175 -15.31 14.24 2.63
CA ASN A 175 -15.19 12.88 2.11
C ASN A 175 -15.03 12.82 0.58
N LYS A 176 -14.72 13.95 -0.07
CA LYS A 176 -14.46 13.99 -1.52
C LYS A 176 -13.16 13.23 -1.80
N ASN A 177 -13.16 12.36 -2.81
CA ASN A 177 -12.01 11.58 -3.25
C ASN A 177 -12.16 11.19 -4.73
N PRO A 178 -11.24 11.55 -5.63
CA PRO A 178 -10.12 12.47 -5.38
C PRO A 178 -10.57 13.89 -5.05
N PHE A 179 -9.68 14.70 -4.51
CA PHE A 179 -9.95 16.10 -4.25
C PHE A 179 -8.79 16.99 -4.68
N ASP A 180 -9.12 18.22 -5.04
CA ASP A 180 -8.15 19.27 -5.35
C ASP A 180 -7.73 19.96 -4.06
N MET A 181 -6.46 20.33 -3.99
CA MET A 181 -5.88 21.19 -2.97
C MET A 181 -5.26 22.42 -3.65
N TRP A 182 -5.39 23.56 -3.00
CA TRP A 182 -4.81 24.80 -3.47
C TRP A 182 -4.43 25.67 -2.28
N TYR A 183 -3.35 26.41 -2.43
CA TYR A 183 -2.86 27.31 -1.42
C TYR A 183 -2.49 28.65 -2.06
N ASP A 184 -3.11 29.71 -1.59
CA ASP A 184 -2.69 31.08 -1.84
C ASP A 184 -1.47 31.37 -0.98
N LEU A 185 -0.33 31.64 -1.62
CA LEU A 185 0.93 31.72 -0.90
C LEU A 185 0.98 32.92 0.05
N LYS A 186 0.33 34.03 -0.29
CA LYS A 186 0.26 35.20 0.56
C LYS A 186 -0.77 35.07 1.66
N ASP A 187 -1.99 34.71 1.31
CA ASP A 187 -3.13 34.78 2.23
C ASP A 187 -3.18 33.56 3.17
N GLU A 188 -2.78 32.38 2.70
CA GLU A 188 -2.83 31.14 3.48
C GLU A 188 -1.46 30.73 4.07
N ALA A 189 -0.36 31.01 3.37
CA ALA A 189 0.98 30.67 3.84
C ALA A 189 1.76 31.88 4.41
N GLY A 190 1.23 33.12 4.29
CA GLY A 190 1.88 34.34 4.74
C GLY A 190 3.17 34.69 4.00
N LEU A 191 3.35 34.18 2.79
CA LEU A 191 4.58 34.31 2.02
C LEU A 191 4.48 35.49 1.03
N TYR A 192 5.50 36.31 1.04
CA TYR A 192 5.68 37.39 0.04
C TYR A 192 6.76 36.97 -0.94
N LEU A 193 6.42 37.00 -2.22
CA LEU A 193 7.30 36.54 -3.29
C LEU A 193 8.20 37.66 -3.81
N ASP A 194 9.49 37.40 -3.90
CA ASP A 194 10.46 38.30 -4.50
C ASP A 194 10.45 38.24 -6.03
N SER A 195 10.60 39.38 -6.68
CA SER A 195 10.66 39.46 -8.14
C SER A 195 11.89 38.75 -8.71
N ASN A 196 11.77 38.21 -9.92
CA ASN A 196 12.82 37.44 -10.62
C ASN A 196 13.35 36.25 -9.85
N THR A 197 12.56 35.73 -8.92
CA THR A 197 12.95 34.61 -8.08
C THR A 197 12.23 33.35 -8.54
N LYS A 198 12.98 32.25 -8.68
CA LYS A 198 12.45 30.93 -8.94
C LYS A 198 12.07 30.26 -7.64
N TYR A 199 10.85 29.78 -7.56
CA TYR A 199 10.30 29.07 -6.42
C TYR A 199 9.98 27.64 -6.79
N TYR A 200 10.08 26.74 -5.80
CA TYR A 200 9.78 25.32 -5.89
C TYR A 200 8.71 24.99 -4.88
N TRP A 201 7.80 24.09 -5.26
CA TRP A 201 6.81 23.55 -4.33
C TRP A 201 6.54 22.09 -4.59
N GLN A 202 6.03 21.42 -3.58
CA GLN A 202 5.69 20.00 -3.60
C GLN A 202 4.49 19.77 -2.69
N CYS A 203 3.41 19.22 -3.24
CA CYS A 203 2.25 18.82 -2.46
C CYS A 203 2.55 17.56 -1.65
N TYR A 204 1.95 17.43 -0.47
CA TYR A 204 2.04 16.23 0.35
C TYR A 204 0.68 15.88 0.98
N ALA A 205 0.56 14.60 1.41
CA ALA A 205 -0.53 14.10 2.23
C ALA A 205 0.01 13.16 3.30
N ILE A 206 -0.59 13.15 4.49
CA ILE A 206 -0.28 12.19 5.56
C ILE A 206 -1.46 11.25 5.74
N VAL A 207 -1.20 9.96 5.59
CA VAL A 207 -2.18 8.88 5.79
C VAL A 207 -1.55 7.85 6.71
N ASN A 208 -2.23 7.49 7.79
CA ASN A 208 -1.71 6.56 8.80
C ASN A 208 -0.31 6.91 9.33
N GLY A 209 -0.02 8.21 9.47
CA GLY A 209 1.29 8.69 9.91
C GLY A 209 2.40 8.60 8.86
N LYS A 210 2.13 8.06 7.67
CA LYS A 210 3.07 8.02 6.53
C LYS A 210 2.83 9.22 5.62
N GLU A 211 3.92 9.86 5.21
CA GLU A 211 3.88 10.99 4.28
C GLU A 211 4.05 10.52 2.83
N TYR A 212 3.18 11.03 1.96
CA TYR A 212 3.20 10.83 0.51
C TYR A 212 3.40 12.18 -0.14
N LYS A 213 4.24 12.26 -1.18
CA LYS A 213 4.60 13.49 -1.86
C LYS A 213 4.36 13.39 -3.36
N GLY A 214 3.94 14.50 -3.94
CA GLY A 214 3.89 14.67 -5.40
C GLY A 214 5.26 14.98 -5.98
N GLU A 215 5.29 15.29 -7.26
CA GLU A 215 6.53 15.77 -7.92
C GLU A 215 6.87 17.19 -7.46
N ILE A 216 8.16 17.55 -7.52
CA ILE A 216 8.59 18.94 -7.31
C ILE A 216 8.27 19.72 -8.59
N LYS A 217 7.60 20.85 -8.45
CA LYS A 217 7.33 21.82 -9.51
C LYS A 217 8.00 23.14 -9.21
N SER A 218 8.11 23.99 -10.21
CA SER A 218 8.67 25.32 -10.02
C SER A 218 7.97 26.37 -10.91
N PHE A 219 7.98 27.59 -10.43
CA PHE A 219 7.60 28.78 -11.22
C PHE A 219 8.59 29.91 -10.95
N THR A 220 8.62 30.88 -11.84
CA THR A 220 9.41 32.11 -11.64
C THR A 220 8.46 33.28 -11.56
N LYS A 221 8.55 34.04 -10.49
CA LYS A 221 7.85 35.30 -10.40
C LYS A 221 8.60 36.35 -11.21
N LEU A 222 7.94 36.90 -12.23
CA LEU A 222 8.49 37.91 -13.11
C LEU A 222 8.30 39.31 -12.50
N ASN A 223 9.07 40.27 -13.00
CA ASN A 223 8.84 41.68 -12.68
C ASN A 223 7.52 42.17 -13.31
N SER A 224 6.88 43.10 -12.63
CA SER A 224 5.83 43.91 -13.26
C SER A 224 6.43 44.64 -14.45
N SER A 225 5.77 44.56 -15.56
CA SER A 225 6.03 45.51 -16.68
C SER A 225 5.71 46.90 -16.20
N LYS A 226 6.69 47.78 -16.16
CA LYS A 226 6.48 49.22 -15.91
C LYS A 226 5.63 49.81 -17.01
#